data_c1c617db62efd02469157e8cf2af3a9d
#
_entry.id   c1c617db62efd02469157e8cf2af3a9d
#
_cell.length_a   1.000
_cell.length_b   1.000
_cell.length_c   1.000
_cell.angle_alpha   90.00
_cell.angle_beta   90.00
_cell.angle_gamma   90.00
#
_symmetry.space_group_name_H-M   'P 1'
#
loop_
_entity.id
_entity.type
_entity.pdbx_description
1 polymer ?
#
loop_
_entity_poly.entity_id
_entity_poly.type
_entity_poly.pdbx_seq_one_letter_code
_entity_poly.pdbx_strand_id
1 'polypeptide(L)'
;MFSFFKSFLPTSYFLPGWLILDTNPVDSLLQGLVGACGISVLCSLMRVHLFLVEESSSDESDEGRKRGTPCRERRTKTGLTGMLQFFIVTGILSVVGSRVASLVVLEFCLRTVSGLVTSGQEYRTCLRQVLVQSQFSVGCALSCSLHFLHEGASQRWLCLLLAAALSWFLARQATRLMHHVMALYKLHSSQRYCGVCISLLSSGQLLLPMLCRTMILVFSVAAVASVSIINQHFLSATEALRFWTPLTICYTLLVVYMQDAQHGASGSEVVLNTVMVRLGGLMVLMLTVGRWADVLHILMCFLGEASCLIPTMDLLDAASSSQVRESPWKQQTGPQALSVRRDSQTGTEYRCVH
;
A
#
# COMPACT_ATOMS: atom_id res chain seq x y z
N MET A 1 -14.17 19.74 34.36
CA MET A 1 -13.05 18.78 34.26
C MET A 1 -12.09 19.08 33.09
N PHE A 2 -12.57 19.70 32.02
CA PHE A 2 -11.73 20.10 30.86
C PHE A 2 -10.80 21.29 31.08
N SER A 3 -11.09 22.14 32.06
CA SER A 3 -10.24 23.30 32.38
C SER A 3 -8.89 22.91 32.99
N PHE A 4 -8.81 21.75 33.64
CA PHE A 4 -7.59 21.24 34.29
C PHE A 4 -6.55 20.73 33.27
N PHE A 5 -7.00 20.14 32.15
CA PHE A 5 -6.10 19.67 31.10
C PHE A 5 -5.49 20.81 30.28
N LYS A 6 -6.22 21.92 30.11
CA LYS A 6 -5.75 23.10 29.41
C LYS A 6 -4.62 23.84 30.16
N SER A 7 -4.56 23.65 31.49
CA SER A 7 -3.53 24.26 32.35
C SER A 7 -2.23 23.45 32.41
N PHE A 8 -2.26 22.18 32.02
CA PHE A 8 -1.09 21.29 32.14
C PHE A 8 -0.22 21.22 30.86
N LEU A 9 -0.70 21.77 29.76
CA LEU A 9 0.08 21.91 28.51
C LEU A 9 0.28 23.42 28.23
N PRO A 10 1.41 24.02 28.62
CA PRO A 10 1.80 25.35 28.13
C PRO A 10 2.29 25.21 26.68
N THR A 11 1.35 25.03 25.74
CA THR A 11 1.62 24.75 24.35
C THR A 11 2.09 25.96 23.54
N SER A 12 2.17 27.15 24.15
CA SER A 12 2.44 28.38 23.39
C SER A 12 3.91 28.79 23.32
N TYR A 13 4.82 28.20 24.09
CA TYR A 13 6.18 28.74 24.21
C TYR A 13 7.32 27.86 23.74
N PHE A 14 7.05 26.61 23.31
CA PHE A 14 8.15 25.69 22.99
C PHE A 14 8.11 25.08 21.58
N LEU A 15 7.01 25.25 20.84
CA LEU A 15 6.91 24.72 19.48
C LEU A 15 7.15 25.84 18.47
N PRO A 16 8.14 25.68 17.59
CA PRO A 16 8.34 26.63 16.50
C PRO A 16 7.06 26.73 15.65
N GLY A 17 6.75 27.93 15.16
CA GLY A 17 5.49 28.26 14.47
C GLY A 17 5.12 27.37 13.27
N TRP A 18 6.08 26.58 12.76
CA TRP A 18 5.88 25.59 11.71
C TRP A 18 5.30 24.26 12.21
N LEU A 19 5.31 24.05 13.53
CA LEU A 19 4.71 22.87 14.19
C LEU A 19 3.34 23.19 14.82
N ILE A 20 2.78 24.36 14.53
CA ILE A 20 1.43 24.72 15.00
C ILE A 20 0.44 23.83 14.23
N LEU A 21 -0.05 22.79 14.91
CA LEU A 21 -1.15 21.99 14.43
C LEU A 21 -2.39 22.88 14.34
N ASP A 22 -2.97 23.01 13.15
CA ASP A 22 -4.22 23.75 12.90
C ASP A 22 -5.42 23.15 13.68
N THR A 23 -5.24 21.99 14.30
CA THR A 23 -6.24 21.24 15.05
C THR A 23 -5.77 20.97 16.49
N ASN A 24 -6.71 20.63 17.38
CA ASN A 24 -6.36 20.19 18.71
C ASN A 24 -5.37 19.01 18.66
N PRO A 25 -4.24 19.05 19.39
CA PRO A 25 -3.21 18.02 19.32
C PRO A 25 -3.74 16.61 19.67
N VAL A 26 -4.78 16.55 20.52
CA VAL A 26 -5.45 15.28 20.88
C VAL A 26 -6.20 14.71 19.68
N ASP A 27 -6.90 15.53 18.90
CA ASP A 27 -7.63 15.09 17.72
C ASP A 27 -6.66 14.56 16.65
N SER A 28 -5.55 15.28 16.42
CA SER A 28 -4.49 14.84 15.48
C SER A 28 -3.84 13.53 15.91
N LEU A 29 -3.60 13.35 17.22
CA LEU A 29 -3.05 12.11 17.77
C LEU A 29 -4.02 10.95 17.56
N LEU A 30 -5.31 11.14 17.87
CA LEU A 30 -6.33 10.10 17.66
C LEU A 30 -6.50 9.72 16.19
N GLN A 31 -6.48 10.70 15.27
CA GLN A 31 -6.50 10.45 13.84
C GLN A 31 -5.26 9.68 13.37
N GLY A 32 -4.07 10.09 13.83
CA GLY A 32 -2.83 9.38 13.56
C GLY A 32 -2.83 7.94 14.08
N LEU A 33 -3.39 7.72 15.27
CA LEU A 33 -3.55 6.39 15.85
C LEU A 33 -4.46 5.49 15.00
N VAL A 34 -5.61 6.00 14.55
CA VAL A 34 -6.50 5.25 13.64
C VAL A 34 -5.79 4.92 12.35
N GLY A 35 -5.06 5.86 11.75
CA GLY A 35 -4.26 5.63 10.55
C GLY A 35 -3.22 4.52 10.75
N ALA A 36 -2.45 4.55 11.84
CA ALA A 36 -1.46 3.53 12.17
C ALA A 36 -2.09 2.15 12.41
N CYS A 37 -3.26 2.10 13.06
CA CYS A 37 -4.02 0.86 13.21
C CYS A 37 -4.46 0.29 11.86
N GLY A 38 -4.93 1.14 10.94
CA GLY A 38 -5.28 0.73 9.57
C GLY A 38 -4.10 0.14 8.81
N ILE A 39 -2.92 0.76 8.90
CA ILE A 39 -1.67 0.22 8.34
C ILE A 39 -1.35 -1.16 8.94
N SER A 40 -1.46 -1.31 10.25
CA SER A 40 -1.21 -2.58 10.94
C SER A 40 -2.17 -3.69 10.49
N VAL A 41 -3.45 -3.39 10.31
CA VAL A 41 -4.45 -4.33 9.78
C VAL A 41 -4.09 -4.75 8.37
N LEU A 42 -3.82 -3.79 7.49
CA LEU A 42 -3.46 -4.05 6.09
C LEU A 42 -2.21 -4.95 6.01
N CYS A 43 -1.14 -4.62 6.74
CA CYS A 43 0.07 -5.42 6.77
C CYS A 43 -0.17 -6.85 7.28
N SER A 44 -0.97 -7.01 8.34
CA SER A 44 -1.28 -8.32 8.90
C SER A 44 -2.06 -9.19 7.93
N LEU A 45 -3.08 -8.64 7.27
CA LEU A 45 -3.90 -9.34 6.29
C LEU A 45 -3.12 -9.68 5.01
N MET A 46 -2.27 -8.78 4.54
CA MET A 46 -1.38 -9.05 3.38
C MET A 46 -0.40 -10.17 3.67
N ARG A 47 0.19 -10.21 4.88
CA ARG A 47 1.07 -11.31 5.30
C ARG A 47 0.35 -12.64 5.33
N VAL A 48 -0.85 -12.68 5.89
CA VAL A 48 -1.69 -13.89 5.87
C VAL A 48 -1.98 -14.32 4.43
N HIS A 49 -2.39 -13.40 3.56
CA HIS A 49 -2.68 -13.73 2.16
C HIS A 49 -1.46 -14.30 1.42
N LEU A 50 -0.30 -13.64 1.50
CA LEU A 50 0.92 -14.10 0.82
C LEU A 50 1.40 -15.43 1.37
N PHE A 51 1.27 -15.66 2.68
CA PHE A 51 1.60 -16.94 3.31
C PHE A 51 0.70 -18.07 2.78
N LEU A 52 -0.61 -17.85 2.67
CA LEU A 52 -1.56 -18.84 2.14
C LEU A 52 -1.30 -19.16 0.66
N VAL A 53 -0.90 -18.16 -0.14
CA VAL A 53 -0.55 -18.37 -1.56
C VAL A 53 0.75 -19.18 -1.70
N GLU A 54 1.75 -18.92 -0.85
CA GLU A 54 3.02 -19.67 -0.86
C GLU A 54 2.81 -21.14 -0.49
N GLU A 55 1.98 -21.42 0.52
CA GLU A 55 1.65 -22.78 0.95
C GLU A 55 0.87 -23.56 -0.10
N SER A 56 -0.16 -22.96 -0.70
CA SER A 56 -0.95 -23.61 -1.77
C SER A 56 -0.11 -23.94 -3.01
N SER A 57 0.97 -23.18 -3.27
CA SER A 57 1.89 -23.45 -4.36
C SER A 57 2.90 -24.57 -4.05
N SER A 58 3.15 -24.85 -2.76
CA SER A 58 4.07 -25.89 -2.32
C SER A 58 3.45 -27.28 -2.40
N ASP A 59 2.14 -27.41 -2.15
CA ASP A 59 1.42 -28.67 -2.21
C ASP A 59 1.32 -29.25 -3.64
N GLU A 60 1.27 -28.41 -4.67
CA GLU A 60 1.23 -28.85 -6.08
C GLU A 60 2.59 -29.35 -6.60
N SER A 61 3.70 -29.05 -5.96
CA SER A 61 5.05 -29.38 -6.43
C SER A 61 5.70 -30.58 -5.73
N ASP A 62 5.06 -31.20 -4.71
CA ASP A 62 5.69 -32.19 -3.85
C ASP A 62 5.48 -33.66 -4.24
N GLU A 63 4.88 -33.94 -5.40
CA GLU A 63 4.77 -35.31 -5.92
C GLU A 63 6.11 -35.81 -6.56
N GLY A 64 7.14 -34.98 -6.67
CA GLY A 64 8.35 -35.32 -7.39
C GLY A 64 9.71 -34.99 -6.75
N ARG A 65 9.82 -34.26 -5.67
CA ARG A 65 11.15 -33.84 -5.18
C ARG A 65 11.26 -33.71 -3.66
N LYS A 66 11.54 -34.82 -3.00
CA LYS A 66 12.10 -34.82 -1.64
C LYS A 66 13.51 -34.18 -1.68
N ARG A 67 13.66 -33.07 -1.03
CA ARG A 67 14.82 -32.47 -0.35
C ARG A 67 14.88 -30.95 -0.53
N GLY A 68 14.33 -30.17 0.44
CA GLY A 68 15.25 -29.59 1.41
C GLY A 68 15.98 -28.35 0.90
N THR A 69 15.28 -27.27 0.57
CA THR A 69 15.83 -25.94 0.87
C THR A 69 15.20 -25.49 2.18
N PRO A 70 15.99 -25.23 3.24
CA PRO A 70 15.42 -24.72 4.48
C PRO A 70 14.74 -23.39 4.14
N CYS A 71 13.41 -23.35 4.29
CA CYS A 71 12.65 -22.12 4.28
C CYS A 71 13.42 -21.13 5.15
N ARG A 72 14.03 -20.13 4.51
CA ARG A 72 14.86 -19.11 5.16
C ARG A 72 14.03 -18.56 6.32
N GLU A 73 14.43 -18.91 7.51
CA GLU A 73 13.79 -18.59 8.78
C GLU A 73 13.59 -17.07 8.84
N ARG A 74 12.44 -16.64 8.37
CA ARG A 74 12.04 -15.23 8.30
C ARG A 74 11.78 -14.79 9.72
N ARG A 75 12.89 -14.39 10.35
CA ARG A 75 12.96 -13.91 11.73
C ARG A 75 11.85 -12.88 11.93
N THR A 76 10.77 -13.29 12.57
CA THR A 76 9.76 -12.37 13.10
C THR A 76 10.51 -11.35 13.95
N LYS A 77 10.62 -10.13 13.42
CA LYS A 77 11.29 -9.03 14.13
C LYS A 77 10.68 -8.95 15.52
N THR A 78 11.52 -8.92 16.51
CA THR A 78 11.20 -8.85 17.93
C THR A 78 10.04 -7.88 18.14
N GLY A 79 9.03 -8.24 18.93
CA GLY A 79 7.81 -7.45 19.12
C GLY A 79 8.07 -5.98 19.48
N LEU A 80 9.22 -5.67 20.03
CA LEU A 80 9.71 -4.33 20.34
C LEU A 80 9.90 -3.45 19.09
N THR A 81 10.47 -4.00 18.00
CA THR A 81 10.68 -3.25 16.73
C THR A 81 9.35 -2.92 16.08
N GLY A 82 8.37 -3.83 16.13
CA GLY A 82 7.03 -3.58 15.60
C GLY A 82 6.27 -2.51 16.39
N MET A 83 6.41 -2.53 17.72
CA MET A 83 5.82 -1.48 18.57
C MET A 83 6.46 -0.11 18.32
N LEU A 84 7.78 -0.05 18.23
CA LEU A 84 8.49 1.19 17.92
C LEU A 84 8.06 1.77 16.58
N GLN A 85 7.99 0.94 15.55
CA GLN A 85 7.50 1.33 14.22
C GLN A 85 6.06 1.88 14.30
N PHE A 86 5.17 1.21 15.03
CA PHE A 86 3.80 1.67 15.22
C PHE A 86 3.73 3.07 15.84
N PHE A 87 4.51 3.33 16.89
CA PHE A 87 4.56 4.65 17.53
C PHE A 87 5.17 5.72 16.63
N ILE A 88 6.22 5.39 15.87
CA ILE A 88 6.83 6.30 14.89
C ILE A 88 5.80 6.70 13.84
N VAL A 89 5.10 5.74 13.24
CA VAL A 89 4.09 6.00 12.22
C VAL A 89 2.91 6.79 12.80
N THR A 90 2.47 6.48 14.02
CA THR A 90 1.43 7.26 14.71
C THR A 90 1.86 8.72 14.90
N GLY A 91 3.08 8.95 15.36
CA GLY A 91 3.63 10.30 15.53
C GLY A 91 3.72 11.06 14.21
N ILE A 92 4.22 10.43 13.16
CA ILE A 92 4.31 11.03 11.82
C ILE A 92 2.93 11.40 11.30
N LEU A 93 1.95 10.49 11.32
CA LEU A 93 0.58 10.76 10.87
C LEU A 93 -0.11 11.86 11.68
N SER A 94 0.21 11.98 12.98
CA SER A 94 -0.32 13.05 13.82
C SER A 94 0.23 14.42 13.43
N VAL A 95 1.49 14.47 12.96
CA VAL A 95 2.18 15.71 12.60
C VAL A 95 1.90 16.15 11.16
N VAL A 96 1.75 15.19 10.23
CA VAL A 96 1.58 15.47 8.79
C VAL A 96 0.40 16.39 8.49
N GLY A 97 -0.65 16.36 9.30
CA GLY A 97 -1.84 17.19 9.11
C GLY A 97 -2.73 16.74 7.95
N SER A 98 -3.99 17.16 7.98
CA SER A 98 -5.01 16.74 7.02
C SER A 98 -4.73 17.20 5.57
N ARG A 99 -4.11 18.37 5.42
CA ARG A 99 -3.80 18.98 4.11
C ARG A 99 -2.81 18.15 3.30
N VAL A 100 -1.66 17.85 3.90
CA VAL A 100 -0.61 17.06 3.23
C VAL A 100 -1.03 15.60 3.10
N ALA A 101 -1.72 15.05 4.10
CA ALA A 101 -2.33 13.72 4.01
C ALA A 101 -3.28 13.62 2.79
N SER A 102 -4.09 14.66 2.53
CA SER A 102 -4.98 14.73 1.37
C SER A 102 -4.22 14.70 0.04
N LEU A 103 -3.07 15.36 -0.05
CA LEU A 103 -2.21 15.32 -1.25
C LEU A 103 -1.63 13.93 -1.50
N VAL A 104 -1.17 13.26 -0.44
CA VAL A 104 -0.65 11.88 -0.53
C VAL A 104 -1.74 10.92 -1.00
N VAL A 105 -2.99 11.11 -0.53
CA VAL A 105 -4.14 10.31 -0.98
C VAL A 105 -4.44 10.53 -2.45
N LEU A 106 -4.52 11.78 -2.91
CA LEU A 106 -4.79 12.10 -4.31
C LEU A 106 -3.69 11.57 -5.24
N GLU A 107 -2.43 11.74 -4.84
CA GLU A 107 -1.30 11.17 -5.55
C GLU A 107 -1.45 9.65 -5.70
N PHE A 108 -1.72 8.97 -4.59
CA PHE A 108 -1.88 7.52 -4.62
C PHE A 108 -3.06 7.09 -5.50
N CYS A 109 -4.20 7.78 -5.47
CA CYS A 109 -5.35 7.51 -6.31
C CYS A 109 -5.00 7.67 -7.79
N LEU A 110 -4.36 8.77 -8.19
CA LEU A 110 -3.92 9.01 -9.57
C LEU A 110 -2.97 7.92 -10.05
N ARG A 111 -1.98 7.57 -9.24
CA ARG A 111 -1.01 6.50 -9.54
C ARG A 111 -1.68 5.15 -9.70
N THR A 112 -2.58 4.80 -8.78
CA THR A 112 -3.29 3.52 -8.81
C THR A 112 -4.17 3.40 -10.04
N VAL A 113 -4.95 4.43 -10.37
CA VAL A 113 -5.80 4.43 -11.57
C VAL A 113 -4.94 4.31 -12.83
N SER A 114 -3.86 5.09 -12.95
CA SER A 114 -2.93 4.98 -14.08
C SER A 114 -2.36 3.57 -14.21
N GLY A 115 -1.90 2.98 -13.09
CA GLY A 115 -1.32 1.64 -13.06
C GLY A 115 -2.32 0.56 -13.47
N LEU A 116 -3.54 0.63 -12.98
CA LEU A 116 -4.59 -0.34 -13.31
C LEU A 116 -5.03 -0.25 -14.77
N VAL A 117 -5.06 0.95 -15.34
CA VAL A 117 -5.38 1.16 -16.77
C VAL A 117 -4.28 0.62 -17.67
N THR A 118 -3.01 0.74 -17.26
CA THR A 118 -1.86 0.34 -18.09
C THR A 118 -1.51 -1.15 -17.98
N SER A 119 -1.83 -1.81 -16.85
CA SER A 119 -1.30 -3.15 -16.53
C SER A 119 -1.89 -4.32 -17.31
N GLY A 120 -2.93 -4.16 -18.09
CA GLY A 120 -3.47 -5.20 -19.01
C GLY A 120 -3.60 -6.61 -18.40
N GLN A 121 -2.78 -7.56 -18.86
CA GLN A 121 -2.83 -8.97 -18.43
C GLN A 121 -2.17 -9.27 -17.06
N GLU A 122 -1.34 -8.39 -16.53
CA GLU A 122 -0.62 -8.61 -15.25
C GLU A 122 -1.34 -8.00 -14.04
N TYR A 123 -2.63 -7.79 -14.16
CA TYR A 123 -3.48 -7.12 -13.17
C TYR A 123 -3.32 -7.63 -11.72
N ARG A 124 -3.26 -8.95 -11.52
CA ARG A 124 -3.18 -9.53 -10.16
C ARG A 124 -1.87 -9.22 -9.45
N THR A 125 -0.77 -9.23 -10.17
CA THR A 125 0.56 -8.94 -9.62
C THR A 125 0.70 -7.45 -9.33
N CYS A 126 0.28 -6.61 -10.27
CA CYS A 126 0.20 -5.17 -10.08
C CYS A 126 -0.65 -4.82 -8.86
N LEU A 127 -1.81 -5.46 -8.69
CA LEU A 127 -2.69 -5.24 -7.56
C LEU A 127 -2.05 -5.58 -6.20
N ARG A 128 -1.34 -6.71 -6.09
CA ARG A 128 -0.61 -7.09 -4.87
C ARG A 128 0.47 -6.06 -4.54
N GLN A 129 1.23 -5.63 -5.53
CA GLN A 129 2.28 -4.64 -5.37
C GLN A 129 1.72 -3.28 -4.95
N VAL A 130 0.63 -2.83 -5.58
CA VAL A 130 -0.08 -1.61 -5.22
C VAL A 130 -0.60 -1.67 -3.78
N LEU A 131 -1.16 -2.80 -3.34
CA LEU A 131 -1.62 -2.97 -1.96
C LEU A 131 -0.48 -2.88 -0.94
N VAL A 132 0.68 -3.46 -1.23
CA VAL A 132 1.85 -3.35 -0.34
C VAL A 132 2.37 -1.92 -0.30
N GLN A 133 2.39 -1.21 -1.43
CA GLN A 133 2.83 0.18 -1.50
C GLN A 133 1.81 1.18 -0.93
N SER A 134 0.56 0.78 -0.74
CA SER A 134 -0.51 1.65 -0.23
C SER A 134 -0.47 1.91 1.27
N GLN A 135 0.42 1.27 2.03
CA GLN A 135 0.38 1.26 3.50
C GLN A 135 0.33 2.65 4.10
N PHE A 136 1.29 3.51 3.79
CA PHE A 136 1.31 4.87 4.33
C PHE A 136 0.13 5.70 3.80
N SER A 137 -0.21 5.54 2.54
CA SER A 137 -1.35 6.22 1.91
C SER A 137 -2.70 5.84 2.55
N VAL A 138 -2.87 4.59 3.03
CA VAL A 138 -4.05 4.17 3.81
C VAL A 138 -4.11 4.91 5.15
N GLY A 139 -2.97 5.04 5.83
CA GLY A 139 -2.90 5.84 7.06
C GLY A 139 -3.34 7.28 6.84
N CYS A 140 -2.83 7.92 5.78
CA CYS A 140 -3.25 9.26 5.37
C CYS A 140 -4.74 9.31 4.99
N ALA A 141 -5.24 8.29 4.26
CA ALA A 141 -6.63 8.21 3.84
C ALA A 141 -7.59 8.15 5.03
N LEU A 142 -7.29 7.32 6.01
CA LEU A 142 -8.10 7.22 7.23
C LEU A 142 -8.04 8.51 8.05
N SER A 143 -6.87 9.12 8.20
CA SER A 143 -6.70 10.37 8.94
C SER A 143 -7.48 11.52 8.29
N CYS A 144 -7.36 11.73 6.98
CA CYS A 144 -8.08 12.82 6.29
C CYS A 144 -9.59 12.56 6.21
N SER A 145 -10.03 11.30 6.03
CA SER A 145 -11.46 10.95 6.06
C SER A 145 -12.09 11.23 7.41
N LEU A 146 -11.40 10.88 8.51
CA LEU A 146 -11.88 11.18 9.86
C LEU A 146 -11.92 12.69 10.13
N HIS A 147 -10.93 13.44 9.66
CA HIS A 147 -10.93 14.88 9.76
C HIS A 147 -12.17 15.48 9.09
N PHE A 148 -12.45 15.07 7.87
CA PHE A 148 -13.58 15.54 7.07
C PHE A 148 -14.93 15.13 7.68
N LEU A 149 -15.10 13.86 8.05
CA LEU A 149 -16.36 13.33 8.58
C LEU A 149 -16.75 13.94 9.94
N HIS A 150 -15.76 14.37 10.74
CA HIS A 150 -16.01 14.94 12.05
C HIS A 150 -15.84 16.47 12.07
N GLU A 151 -15.72 17.11 10.92
CA GLU A 151 -15.70 18.57 10.82
C GLU A 151 -17.07 19.12 11.25
N GLY A 152 -17.06 20.03 12.24
CA GLY A 152 -18.30 20.62 12.77
C GLY A 152 -19.11 19.75 13.74
N ALA A 153 -18.71 18.52 14.02
CA ALA A 153 -19.42 17.66 14.97
C ALA A 153 -19.25 18.15 16.41
N SER A 154 -20.36 18.29 17.16
CA SER A 154 -20.38 18.78 18.55
C SER A 154 -19.63 17.87 19.53
N GLN A 155 -19.57 16.56 19.26
CA GLN A 155 -18.87 15.55 20.07
C GLN A 155 -17.71 14.88 19.33
N ARG A 156 -16.99 15.65 18.55
CA ARG A 156 -15.88 15.18 17.71
C ARG A 156 -14.89 14.28 18.47
N TRP A 157 -14.46 14.71 19.66
CA TRP A 157 -13.50 13.96 20.46
C TRP A 157 -13.99 12.56 20.87
N LEU A 158 -15.29 12.43 21.20
CA LEU A 158 -15.88 11.13 21.56
C LEU A 158 -15.91 10.17 20.37
N CYS A 159 -16.33 10.67 19.22
CA CYS A 159 -16.33 9.88 17.97
C CYS A 159 -14.91 9.44 17.59
N LEU A 160 -13.93 10.32 17.69
CA LEU A 160 -12.53 9.99 17.42
C LEU A 160 -11.97 8.98 18.43
N LEU A 161 -12.33 9.08 19.70
CA LEU A 161 -11.92 8.13 20.73
C LEU A 161 -12.53 6.75 20.48
N LEU A 162 -13.82 6.66 20.11
CA LEU A 162 -14.47 5.41 19.74
C LEU A 162 -13.85 4.80 18.47
N ALA A 163 -13.58 5.61 17.46
CA ALA A 163 -12.90 5.18 16.25
C ALA A 163 -11.50 4.64 16.54
N ALA A 164 -10.74 5.31 17.42
CA ALA A 164 -9.42 4.86 17.85
C ALA A 164 -9.49 3.56 18.66
N ALA A 165 -10.44 3.41 19.57
CA ALA A 165 -10.63 2.19 20.34
C ALA A 165 -11.00 1.00 19.45
N LEU A 166 -11.93 1.21 18.49
CA LEU A 166 -12.36 0.18 17.56
C LEU A 166 -11.22 -0.24 16.61
N SER A 167 -10.51 0.74 16.04
CA SER A 167 -9.37 0.46 15.13
C SER A 167 -8.23 -0.24 15.86
N TRP A 168 -7.95 0.13 17.11
CA TRP A 168 -6.99 -0.58 17.95
C TRP A 168 -7.39 -2.05 18.19
N PHE A 169 -8.68 -2.26 18.54
CA PHE A 169 -9.21 -3.61 18.71
C PHE A 169 -9.05 -4.43 17.43
N LEU A 170 -9.44 -3.89 16.26
CA LEU A 170 -9.30 -4.56 14.96
C LEU A 170 -7.82 -4.87 14.63
N ALA A 171 -6.91 -3.92 14.84
CA ALA A 171 -5.48 -4.12 14.64
C ALA A 171 -4.93 -5.25 15.51
N ARG A 172 -5.34 -5.30 16.78
CA ARG A 172 -4.97 -6.37 17.71
C ARG A 172 -5.50 -7.74 17.27
N GLN A 173 -6.76 -7.80 16.79
CA GLN A 173 -7.33 -9.05 16.27
C GLN A 173 -6.64 -9.52 15.00
N ALA A 174 -6.37 -8.61 14.04
CA ALA A 174 -5.64 -8.94 12.81
C ALA A 174 -4.23 -9.46 13.09
N THR A 175 -3.52 -8.86 14.04
CA THR A 175 -2.19 -9.32 14.46
C THR A 175 -2.24 -10.69 15.14
N ARG A 176 -3.23 -10.93 16.01
CA ARG A 176 -3.45 -12.25 16.63
C ARG A 176 -3.73 -13.31 15.59
N LEU A 177 -4.59 -13.01 14.62
CA LEU A 177 -4.91 -13.90 13.51
C LEU A 177 -3.67 -14.28 12.70
N MET A 178 -2.86 -13.27 12.34
CA MET A 178 -1.59 -13.49 11.63
C MET A 178 -0.66 -14.43 12.41
N HIS A 179 -0.44 -14.17 13.69
CA HIS A 179 0.40 -15.02 14.53
C HIS A 179 -0.16 -16.45 14.66
N HIS A 180 -1.47 -16.57 14.80
CA HIS A 180 -2.14 -17.86 14.91
C HIS A 180 -1.99 -18.69 13.63
N VAL A 181 -2.25 -18.10 12.47
CA VAL A 181 -2.08 -18.76 11.17
C VAL A 181 -0.62 -19.19 10.97
N MET A 182 0.34 -18.28 11.16
CA MET A 182 1.77 -18.59 10.96
C MET A 182 2.30 -19.63 11.95
N ALA A 183 1.79 -19.68 13.20
CA ALA A 183 2.21 -20.66 14.19
C ALA A 183 1.66 -22.06 13.89
N LEU A 184 0.42 -22.19 13.46
CA LEU A 184 -0.20 -23.49 13.12
C LEU A 184 0.48 -24.16 11.93
N TYR A 185 0.82 -23.41 10.91
CA TYR A 185 1.51 -23.95 9.73
C TYR A 185 2.97 -24.34 10.00
N LYS A 186 3.66 -23.65 10.90
CA LYS A 186 5.03 -24.07 11.33
C LYS A 186 5.05 -25.40 12.06
N LEU A 187 4.00 -25.76 12.76
CA LEU A 187 3.92 -27.00 13.54
C LEU A 187 3.69 -28.26 12.69
N HIS A 188 3.39 -28.12 11.39
CA HIS A 188 3.22 -29.20 10.38
C HIS A 188 2.68 -30.54 10.89
N SER A 189 2.08 -30.54 12.05
CA SER A 189 1.46 -31.70 12.67
C SER A 189 -0.04 -31.68 12.35
N SER A 190 -0.33 -32.14 11.24
CA SER A 190 -1.48 -32.54 10.44
C SER A 190 -2.87 -32.74 11.10
N GLN A 191 -3.13 -32.45 12.35
CA GLN A 191 -4.39 -32.98 12.93
C GLN A 191 -5.27 -32.03 13.72
N ARG A 192 -4.96 -30.74 13.86
CA ARG A 192 -5.89 -29.84 14.59
C ARG A 192 -5.99 -28.47 13.95
N TYR A 193 -6.65 -28.40 12.82
CA TYR A 193 -7.08 -27.12 12.27
C TYR A 193 -8.21 -26.54 13.14
N CYS A 194 -8.00 -25.32 13.62
CA CYS A 194 -9.06 -24.53 14.23
C CYS A 194 -10.09 -24.18 13.15
N GLY A 195 -11.39 -24.12 13.48
CA GLY A 195 -12.44 -23.78 12.52
C GLY A 195 -12.22 -22.45 11.80
N VAL A 196 -11.59 -21.47 12.48
CA VAL A 196 -11.20 -20.18 11.88
C VAL A 196 -10.11 -20.37 10.81
N CYS A 197 -9.13 -21.24 11.05
CA CYS A 197 -8.07 -21.54 10.08
C CYS A 197 -8.60 -22.29 8.87
N ILE A 198 -9.50 -23.25 9.07
CA ILE A 198 -10.18 -23.97 7.96
C ILE A 198 -11.01 -22.98 7.13
N SER A 199 -11.77 -22.11 7.79
CA SER A 199 -12.55 -21.07 7.12
C SER A 199 -11.68 -20.11 6.32
N LEU A 200 -10.53 -19.69 6.87
CA LEU A 200 -9.56 -18.84 6.16
C LEU A 200 -8.87 -19.58 5.01
N LEU A 201 -8.53 -20.85 5.17
CA LEU A 201 -7.93 -21.66 4.14
C LEU A 201 -8.90 -21.82 2.95
N SER A 202 -10.18 -22.14 3.24
CA SER A 202 -11.22 -22.23 2.22
C SER A 202 -11.56 -20.86 1.60
N SER A 203 -11.42 -19.78 2.37
CA SER A 203 -11.67 -18.40 1.94
C SER A 203 -10.42 -17.66 1.47
N GLY A 204 -9.24 -18.27 1.48
CA GLY A 204 -7.97 -17.64 1.12
C GLY A 204 -7.97 -17.02 -0.28
N GLN A 205 -8.71 -17.63 -1.21
CA GLN A 205 -8.97 -17.07 -2.54
C GLN A 205 -9.85 -15.80 -2.49
N LEU A 206 -10.68 -15.62 -1.47
CA LEU A 206 -11.59 -14.49 -1.31
C LEU A 206 -10.99 -13.33 -0.51
N LEU A 207 -9.88 -13.55 0.22
CA LEU A 207 -9.26 -12.54 1.07
C LEU A 207 -8.77 -11.34 0.26
N LEU A 208 -8.10 -11.58 -0.86
CA LEU A 208 -7.60 -10.51 -1.73
C LEU A 208 -8.73 -9.67 -2.33
N PRO A 209 -9.79 -10.23 -2.97
CA PRO A 209 -10.91 -9.45 -3.47
C PRO A 209 -11.64 -8.66 -2.38
N MET A 210 -11.80 -9.24 -1.17
CA MET A 210 -12.42 -8.56 -0.04
C MET A 210 -11.57 -7.36 0.42
N LEU A 211 -10.26 -7.54 0.52
CA LEU A 211 -9.33 -6.48 0.85
C LEU A 211 -9.36 -5.36 -0.19
N CYS A 212 -9.37 -5.71 -1.49
CA CYS A 212 -9.47 -4.74 -2.58
C CYS A 212 -10.76 -3.93 -2.51
N ARG A 213 -11.90 -4.56 -2.26
CA ARG A 213 -13.20 -3.85 -2.11
C ARG A 213 -13.15 -2.87 -0.95
N THR A 214 -12.60 -3.29 0.18
CA THR A 214 -12.44 -2.42 1.35
C THR A 214 -11.51 -1.24 1.04
N MET A 215 -10.40 -1.48 0.35
CA MET A 215 -9.47 -0.43 -0.05
C MET A 215 -10.08 0.55 -1.05
N ILE A 216 -10.83 0.08 -2.03
CA ILE A 216 -11.57 0.94 -2.96
C ILE A 216 -12.53 1.85 -2.20
N LEU A 217 -13.29 1.30 -1.24
CA LEU A 217 -14.21 2.10 -0.42
C LEU A 217 -13.47 3.17 0.38
N VAL A 218 -12.40 2.78 1.09
CA VAL A 218 -11.59 3.69 1.91
C VAL A 218 -11.01 4.82 1.07
N PHE A 219 -10.40 4.50 -0.09
CA PHE A 219 -9.80 5.52 -0.97
C PHE A 219 -10.85 6.36 -1.70
N SER A 220 -12.04 5.84 -2.00
CA SER A 220 -13.13 6.64 -2.56
C SER A 220 -13.60 7.71 -1.58
N VAL A 221 -13.85 7.33 -0.32
CA VAL A 221 -14.23 8.29 0.73
C VAL A 221 -13.10 9.29 0.98
N ALA A 222 -11.87 8.81 1.05
CA ALA A 222 -10.70 9.65 1.25
C ALA A 222 -10.45 10.62 0.08
N ALA A 223 -10.70 10.22 -1.16
CA ALA A 223 -10.57 11.11 -2.32
C ALA A 223 -11.59 12.25 -2.27
N VAL A 224 -12.85 11.95 -1.94
CA VAL A 224 -13.88 12.98 -1.75
C VAL A 224 -13.49 13.94 -0.61
N ALA A 225 -13.06 13.38 0.53
CA ALA A 225 -12.58 14.16 1.67
C ALA A 225 -11.38 15.04 1.29
N SER A 226 -10.43 14.51 0.54
CA SER A 226 -9.22 15.22 0.11
C SER A 226 -9.53 16.38 -0.83
N VAL A 227 -10.41 16.17 -1.79
CA VAL A 227 -10.87 17.25 -2.70
C VAL A 227 -11.55 18.35 -1.88
N SER A 228 -12.43 18.00 -0.93
CA SER A 228 -13.10 18.97 -0.08
C SER A 228 -12.12 19.76 0.78
N ILE A 229 -11.22 19.08 1.49
CA ILE A 229 -10.23 19.72 2.37
C ILE A 229 -9.33 20.68 1.58
N ILE A 230 -8.88 20.29 0.38
CA ILE A 230 -8.03 21.15 -0.43
C ILE A 230 -8.80 22.36 -0.94
N ASN A 231 -10.02 22.16 -1.44
CA ASN A 231 -10.83 23.27 -1.94
C ASN A 231 -11.19 24.32 -0.89
N GLN A 232 -11.33 23.93 0.37
CA GLN A 232 -11.55 24.88 1.48
C GLN A 232 -10.40 25.88 1.69
N HIS A 233 -9.20 25.54 1.22
CA HIS A 233 -8.01 26.37 1.36
C HIS A 233 -7.82 27.39 0.23
N PHE A 234 -8.60 27.31 -0.86
CA PHE A 234 -8.50 28.24 -1.97
C PHE A 234 -9.39 29.47 -1.76
N LEU A 235 -8.80 30.64 -1.87
CA LEU A 235 -9.50 31.93 -1.79
C LEU A 235 -10.10 32.36 -3.12
N SER A 236 -9.56 31.86 -4.25
CA SER A 236 -9.99 32.22 -5.60
C SER A 236 -9.96 31.05 -6.58
N ALA A 237 -10.78 31.14 -7.64
CA ALA A 237 -10.79 30.15 -8.72
C ALA A 237 -9.44 30.04 -9.45
N THR A 238 -8.69 31.13 -9.54
CA THR A 238 -7.38 31.15 -10.19
C THR A 238 -6.32 30.40 -9.40
N GLU A 239 -6.37 30.43 -8.07
CA GLU A 239 -5.49 29.62 -7.19
C GLU A 239 -5.84 28.15 -7.32
N ALA A 240 -7.12 27.82 -7.34
CA ALA A 240 -7.58 26.45 -7.56
C ALA A 240 -7.06 25.89 -8.89
N LEU A 241 -7.17 26.64 -9.99
CA LEU A 241 -6.65 26.22 -11.30
C LEU A 241 -5.14 26.04 -11.29
N ARG A 242 -4.39 26.94 -10.65
CA ARG A 242 -2.91 26.82 -10.51
C ARG A 242 -2.49 25.59 -9.73
N PHE A 243 -3.32 25.10 -8.84
CA PHE A 243 -3.05 23.89 -8.06
C PHE A 243 -3.48 22.63 -8.83
N TRP A 244 -4.73 22.57 -9.30
CA TRP A 244 -5.29 21.36 -9.91
C TRP A 244 -4.68 21.02 -11.26
N THR A 245 -4.29 22.01 -12.06
CA THR A 245 -3.70 21.79 -13.39
C THR A 245 -2.36 21.04 -13.32
N PRO A 246 -1.34 21.47 -12.55
CA PRO A 246 -0.12 20.70 -12.44
C PRO A 246 -0.32 19.36 -11.72
N LEU A 247 -1.22 19.27 -10.75
CA LEU A 247 -1.49 18.02 -10.06
C LEU A 247 -2.07 16.97 -11.01
N THR A 248 -3.09 17.32 -11.80
CA THR A 248 -3.78 16.34 -12.65
C THR A 248 -3.04 16.05 -13.94
N ILE A 249 -2.50 17.04 -14.63
CA ILE A 249 -1.88 16.88 -15.94
C ILE A 249 -0.40 16.46 -15.78
N CYS A 250 0.42 17.34 -15.20
CA CYS A 250 1.86 17.08 -15.11
C CYS A 250 2.17 15.90 -14.21
N TYR A 251 1.44 15.76 -13.10
CA TYR A 251 1.66 14.67 -12.16
C TYR A 251 1.21 13.32 -12.73
N THR A 252 0.08 13.25 -13.44
CA THR A 252 -0.35 12.02 -14.11
C THR A 252 0.66 11.57 -15.17
N LEU A 253 1.18 12.51 -15.99
CA LEU A 253 2.22 12.22 -16.97
C LEU A 253 3.51 11.72 -16.30
N LEU A 254 3.92 12.33 -15.19
CA LEU A 254 5.07 11.89 -14.42
C LEU A 254 4.88 10.45 -13.91
N VAL A 255 3.70 10.12 -13.39
CA VAL A 255 3.36 8.78 -12.90
C VAL A 255 3.39 7.76 -14.01
N VAL A 256 2.82 8.06 -15.17
CA VAL A 256 2.85 7.17 -16.34
C VAL A 256 4.28 6.92 -16.81
N TYR A 257 5.10 7.98 -16.89
CA TYR A 257 6.52 7.86 -17.25
C TYR A 257 7.30 6.98 -16.27
N MET A 258 7.05 7.13 -14.96
CA MET A 258 7.69 6.29 -13.94
C MET A 258 7.28 4.82 -14.06
N GLN A 259 6.02 4.55 -14.42
CA GLN A 259 5.56 3.17 -14.64
C GLN A 259 6.22 2.51 -15.83
N ASP A 260 6.38 3.25 -16.93
CA ASP A 260 7.08 2.76 -18.11
C ASP A 260 8.54 2.43 -17.80
N ALA A 261 9.22 3.29 -17.04
CA ALA A 261 10.60 3.07 -16.60
C ALA A 261 10.74 1.86 -15.64
N GLN A 262 9.70 1.48 -14.91
CA GLN A 262 9.71 0.34 -14.00
C GLN A 262 9.62 -1.02 -14.70
N HIS A 263 9.10 -1.09 -15.92
CA HIS A 263 8.99 -2.36 -16.67
C HIS A 263 10.34 -2.97 -17.01
N GLY A 264 11.44 -2.21 -16.89
CA GLY A 264 12.80 -2.68 -17.18
C GLY A 264 13.68 -2.97 -15.96
N ALA A 265 13.25 -2.70 -14.74
CA ALA A 265 14.08 -2.83 -13.56
C ALA A 265 13.35 -3.57 -12.43
N SER A 266 14.00 -4.57 -11.82
CA SER A 266 13.46 -5.35 -10.70
C SER A 266 14.22 -5.01 -9.41
N GLY A 267 13.50 -4.82 -8.31
CA GLY A 267 14.07 -4.75 -6.98
C GLY A 267 13.61 -3.59 -6.11
N SER A 268 14.13 -3.59 -4.88
CA SER A 268 13.83 -2.60 -3.84
C SER A 268 14.22 -1.17 -4.21
N GLU A 269 15.25 -1.01 -5.06
CA GLU A 269 15.71 0.30 -5.53
C GLU A 269 14.63 1.01 -6.36
N VAL A 270 13.87 0.26 -7.17
CA VAL A 270 12.78 0.80 -7.98
C VAL A 270 11.68 1.40 -7.10
N VAL A 271 11.32 0.69 -6.02
CA VAL A 271 10.29 1.16 -5.08
C VAL A 271 10.76 2.45 -4.38
N LEU A 272 12.02 2.47 -3.91
CA LEU A 272 12.58 3.65 -3.27
C LEU A 272 12.65 4.84 -4.22
N ASN A 273 13.11 4.62 -5.44
CA ASN A 273 13.17 5.66 -6.49
C ASN A 273 11.76 6.19 -6.81
N THR A 274 10.77 5.31 -6.91
CA THR A 274 9.37 5.71 -7.12
C THR A 274 8.86 6.60 -5.98
N VAL A 275 9.15 6.26 -4.73
CA VAL A 275 8.78 7.10 -3.57
C VAL A 275 9.47 8.45 -3.63
N MET A 276 10.77 8.48 -3.96
CA MET A 276 11.54 9.71 -4.06
C MET A 276 11.02 10.64 -5.15
N VAL A 277 10.73 10.12 -6.34
CA VAL A 277 10.20 10.94 -7.46
C VAL A 277 8.80 11.44 -7.14
N ARG A 278 7.96 10.60 -6.56
CA ARG A 278 6.57 10.88 -6.20
C ARG A 278 6.43 11.98 -5.15
N LEU A 279 7.08 11.80 -4.03
CA LEU A 279 7.06 12.79 -2.94
C LEU A 279 7.88 14.02 -3.29
N GLY A 280 8.94 13.87 -4.08
CA GLY A 280 9.70 15.00 -4.65
C GLY A 280 8.83 15.87 -5.55
N GLY A 281 7.99 15.27 -6.40
CA GLY A 281 7.01 15.98 -7.22
C GLY A 281 5.99 16.76 -6.38
N LEU A 282 5.46 16.15 -5.32
CA LEU A 282 4.59 16.85 -4.37
C LEU A 282 5.32 17.99 -3.66
N MET A 283 6.59 17.80 -3.28
CA MET A 283 7.38 18.83 -2.64
C MET A 283 7.59 20.05 -3.57
N VAL A 284 7.89 19.82 -4.85
CA VAL A 284 8.01 20.88 -5.85
C VAL A 284 6.67 21.61 -6.04
N LEU A 285 5.56 20.88 -6.11
CA LEU A 285 4.22 21.48 -6.21
C LEU A 285 3.95 22.39 -5.00
N MET A 286 4.30 21.96 -3.79
CA MET A 286 4.07 22.73 -2.57
C MET A 286 5.03 23.93 -2.44
N LEU A 287 6.21 23.88 -3.01
CA LEU A 287 7.11 25.04 -3.10
C LEU A 287 6.55 26.14 -4.02
N THR A 288 5.77 25.77 -5.03
CA THR A 288 5.21 26.74 -6.00
C THR A 288 3.87 27.32 -5.55
N VAL A 289 3.05 26.58 -4.83
CA VAL A 289 1.66 26.96 -4.50
C VAL A 289 1.39 26.96 -3.00
N GLY A 290 2.15 26.19 -2.22
CA GLY A 290 1.91 25.96 -0.80
C GLY A 290 2.71 26.87 0.13
N ARG A 291 2.62 26.52 1.43
CA ARG A 291 3.40 27.16 2.50
C ARG A 291 4.64 26.32 2.83
N TRP A 292 5.69 26.97 3.34
CA TRP A 292 6.91 26.27 3.78
C TRP A 292 6.66 25.17 4.83
N ALA A 293 5.65 25.35 5.69
CA ALA A 293 5.26 24.32 6.63
C ALA A 293 4.81 23.01 5.95
N ASP A 294 4.08 23.11 4.83
CA ASP A 294 3.62 21.96 4.08
C ASP A 294 4.80 21.18 3.47
N VAL A 295 5.88 21.87 3.07
CA VAL A 295 7.12 21.24 2.55
C VAL A 295 7.78 20.38 3.64
N LEU A 296 7.83 20.88 4.89
CA LEU A 296 8.37 20.11 6.02
C LEU A 296 7.50 18.88 6.33
N HIS A 297 6.17 19.01 6.24
CA HIS A 297 5.26 17.88 6.41
C HIS A 297 5.43 16.83 5.31
N ILE A 298 5.74 17.20 4.07
CA ILE A 298 6.07 16.24 3.01
C ILE A 298 7.39 15.51 3.33
N LEU A 299 8.40 16.19 3.88
CA LEU A 299 9.61 15.53 4.38
C LEU A 299 9.28 14.49 5.47
N MET A 300 8.34 14.78 6.37
CA MET A 300 7.85 13.79 7.33
C MET A 300 7.14 12.61 6.63
N CYS A 301 6.47 12.84 5.50
CA CYS A 301 5.88 11.75 4.70
C CYS A 301 6.96 10.80 4.14
N PHE A 302 8.13 11.27 3.74
CA PHE A 302 9.26 10.39 3.35
C PHE A 302 9.65 9.44 4.48
N LEU A 303 9.73 9.95 5.71
CA LEU A 303 10.03 9.11 6.89
C LEU A 303 8.89 8.12 7.17
N GLY A 304 7.64 8.52 6.97
CA GLY A 304 6.48 7.67 7.12
C GLY A 304 6.46 6.53 6.11
N GLU A 305 6.68 6.82 4.83
CA GLU A 305 6.79 5.82 3.76
C GLU A 305 7.96 4.85 4.04
N ALA A 306 9.14 5.38 4.37
CA ALA A 306 10.31 4.56 4.71
C ALA A 306 10.03 3.63 5.90
N SER A 307 9.36 4.15 6.95
CA SER A 307 8.97 3.36 8.13
C SER A 307 8.00 2.23 7.80
N CYS A 308 7.16 2.40 6.77
CA CYS A 308 6.23 1.37 6.31
C CYS A 308 6.89 0.38 5.34
N LEU A 309 7.70 0.87 4.39
CA LEU A 309 8.25 0.06 3.31
C LEU A 309 9.46 -0.79 3.74
N ILE A 310 10.40 -0.25 4.54
CA ILE A 310 11.60 -0.98 4.95
C ILE A 310 11.26 -2.32 5.65
N PRO A 311 10.33 -2.36 6.62
CA PRO A 311 9.97 -3.62 7.26
C PRO A 311 9.18 -4.58 6.37
N THR A 312 8.63 -4.11 5.25
CA THR A 312 7.79 -4.88 4.34
C THR A 312 8.43 -5.17 2.98
N MET A 313 9.73 -4.89 2.83
CA MET A 313 10.51 -5.26 1.64
C MET A 313 10.37 -6.75 1.32
N ASP A 314 10.35 -7.59 2.35
CA ASP A 314 10.09 -9.02 2.21
C ASP A 314 8.73 -9.33 1.56
N LEU A 315 7.70 -8.51 1.80
CA LEU A 315 6.39 -8.68 1.18
C LEU A 315 6.40 -8.26 -0.31
N LEU A 316 7.17 -7.22 -0.64
CA LEU A 316 7.38 -6.79 -2.02
C LEU A 316 8.12 -7.85 -2.82
N ASP A 317 9.18 -8.44 -2.24
CA ASP A 317 9.93 -9.52 -2.87
C ASP A 317 9.05 -10.77 -3.07
N ALA A 318 8.22 -11.12 -2.10
CA ALA A 318 7.27 -12.23 -2.22
C ALA A 318 6.16 -11.93 -3.27
N ALA A 319 5.69 -10.69 -3.36
CA ALA A 319 4.70 -10.28 -4.36
C ALA A 319 5.29 -10.28 -5.78
N SER A 320 6.57 -9.94 -5.94
CA SER A 320 7.27 -9.96 -7.24
C SER A 320 7.74 -11.36 -7.66
N SER A 321 8.18 -12.21 -6.74
CA SER A 321 8.66 -13.57 -7.03
C SER A 321 7.53 -14.50 -7.49
N SER A 322 6.30 -14.26 -7.08
CA SER A 322 5.13 -14.96 -7.63
C SER A 322 4.92 -14.70 -9.13
N GLN A 323 5.41 -13.57 -9.65
CA GLN A 323 5.36 -13.21 -11.07
C GLN A 323 6.25 -14.11 -11.93
N VAL A 324 7.47 -14.39 -11.48
CA VAL A 324 8.44 -15.23 -12.20
C VAL A 324 7.95 -16.68 -12.31
N ARG A 325 7.14 -17.15 -11.37
CA ARG A 325 6.64 -18.52 -11.31
C ARG A 325 5.40 -18.77 -12.19
N GLU A 326 4.58 -17.76 -12.43
CA GLU A 326 3.39 -17.87 -13.31
C GLU A 326 3.70 -17.75 -14.81
N SER A 327 4.94 -17.41 -15.21
CA SER A 327 5.33 -17.19 -16.61
C SER A 327 5.98 -18.35 -17.37
N PRO A 328 6.19 -19.59 -16.86
CA PRO A 328 6.89 -20.66 -17.61
C PRO A 328 6.12 -21.18 -18.83
N TRP A 329 4.82 -20.99 -18.91
CA TRP A 329 3.98 -21.58 -19.97
C TRP A 329 3.97 -20.80 -21.29
N LYS A 330 4.43 -19.54 -21.29
CA LYS A 330 4.39 -18.67 -22.47
C LYS A 330 5.66 -18.73 -23.33
N GLN A 331 6.75 -19.36 -22.85
CA GLN A 331 8.00 -19.48 -23.60
C GLN A 331 8.10 -20.76 -24.47
N GLN A 332 7.16 -21.71 -24.33
CA GLN A 332 7.20 -22.97 -25.05
C GLN A 332 6.33 -23.03 -26.33
N THR A 333 5.60 -21.96 -26.65
CA THR A 333 4.86 -21.83 -27.91
C THR A 333 5.50 -20.80 -28.85
N GLY A 334 6.80 -20.84 -28.97
CA GLY A 334 7.48 -20.29 -30.16
C GLY A 334 7.27 -21.24 -31.32
N PRO A 335 6.97 -20.77 -32.55
CA PRO A 335 6.79 -21.64 -33.68
C PRO A 335 8.12 -22.39 -33.94
N GLN A 336 8.11 -23.69 -33.72
CA GLN A 336 9.17 -24.58 -34.26
C GLN A 336 9.19 -24.36 -35.76
N ALA A 337 10.22 -23.65 -36.22
CA ALA A 337 10.56 -23.62 -37.62
C ALA A 337 10.84 -25.06 -38.04
N LEU A 338 9.96 -25.62 -38.83
CA LEU A 338 10.17 -26.86 -39.58
C LEU A 338 11.45 -26.65 -40.42
N SER A 339 12.58 -27.17 -39.94
CA SER A 339 13.75 -27.39 -40.76
C SER A 339 13.41 -28.51 -41.76
N VAL A 340 12.95 -28.11 -42.91
CA VAL A 340 12.86 -29.03 -44.06
C VAL A 340 14.27 -29.43 -44.44
N ARG A 341 14.65 -30.64 -44.06
CA ARG A 341 15.84 -31.36 -44.50
C ARG A 341 15.64 -31.63 -45.98
N ARG A 342 16.38 -30.93 -46.82
CA ARG A 342 16.46 -31.14 -48.28
C ARG A 342 17.41 -32.31 -48.54
N ASP A 343 16.91 -33.53 -48.56
CA ASP A 343 17.64 -34.67 -49.14
C ASP A 343 17.31 -34.75 -50.62
N SER A 344 18.38 -34.63 -51.39
CA SER A 344 18.45 -34.86 -52.84
C SER A 344 18.16 -36.31 -53.15
N GLN A 345 17.20 -36.60 -54.03
CA GLN A 345 17.38 -37.66 -55.01
C GLN A 345 16.26 -37.62 -56.06
N THR A 346 16.71 -37.36 -57.26
CA THR A 346 16.44 -38.03 -58.55
C THR A 346 15.01 -38.45 -58.91
N GLY A 347 14.54 -37.84 -60.00
CA GLY A 347 14.02 -38.54 -61.19
C GLY A 347 12.60 -39.09 -61.10
N THR A 348 11.69 -38.55 -61.77
CA THR A 348 11.08 -39.18 -62.96
C THR A 348 9.89 -38.34 -63.45
N GLU A 349 9.96 -38.06 -64.69
CA GLU A 349 9.00 -37.56 -65.66
C GLU A 349 7.66 -38.35 -65.63
N TYR A 350 6.52 -37.66 -65.79
CA TYR A 350 5.32 -38.02 -66.57
C TYR A 350 4.32 -36.84 -66.45
N ARG A 351 4.22 -36.00 -67.40
CA ARG A 351 3.43 -35.87 -68.62
C ARG A 351 1.90 -36.02 -68.43
N CYS A 352 1.24 -34.95 -68.74
CA CYS A 352 -0.04 -34.71 -69.42
C CYS A 352 -1.38 -35.18 -68.84
N VAL A 353 -2.29 -34.33 -68.94
CA VAL A 353 -3.49 -34.14 -69.80
C VAL A 353 -4.78 -33.93 -68.99
N HIS A 354 -5.41 -32.94 -69.38
CA HIS A 354 -6.74 -32.31 -69.35
C HIS A 354 -6.99 -31.27 -68.30
#